data_a020635cef1bd3dde36fb6838ffcc175
#
_entry.id   a020635cef1bd3dde36fb6838ffcc175
#
_cell.length_a   1.000
_cell.length_b   1.000
_cell.length_c   1.000
_cell.angle_alpha   90.00
_cell.angle_beta   90.00
_cell.angle_gamma   90.00
#
_symmetry.space_group_name_H-M   'P 1'
#
loop_
_entity.id
_entity.type
_entity.pdbx_description
1 polymer ?
#
loop_
_entity_poly.entity_id
_entity_poly.type
_entity_poly.pdbx_seq_one_letter_code
_entity_poly.pdbx_strand_id
1 'polypeptide(L)'
;MRYQILLRTHGRAMVAIATLVTAVACKGAHSGEANGEIAQTWTPNGASSSMNVSTAAVSAAIATKIAGKPPVPLAKDTWEHAQKLYSNYKNAPLWLTGDGLNQARAGALMLALADGASDGLRLQDYPLAALGGAIDTLSSTKTPTAEQLANIDVMLTATYVALGEGLMTGQVDPKSVNQSWHISGKEEKVDSALFRSIRADQLDRAIALMRPRDEGYDSLRVQLAKYRMLAPKAWTKVPDGKALTARQTDSPVRIAALKTRLSEEGYFTDSAATTPAPATADTTSRPRPKPATSVFTRQLARAVGQFQSHHGIPVDSSLGSETVAAMNVPASYRAAQIAANLERYRWMPRALGERYVMVNVPAFKVAAYDSGKQVLEMKVIVGQEYEGKATPVFADTMQYVVFRPFWNVTPDIQAKEFEPKIAADPGYLDRGGFEYYKDGGTTRIRQKPGPKNSLGLVKFLFPNDFNIYLHDTPNDELFKKDIRAFSHGCIRLEKPDQMAQFVLGWDMDKIHEAMNSGPDNKTVTLKQPIPVYITYFTAFVTDGQLYFGNDLYKRDGTLVEMMAPGALPSEDALRASRALHALAEKWGVRDLNH
;
A
#
# COMPACT_ATOMS: atom_id res chain seq x y z
N MET A 1 41.96 36.89 -27.02
CA MET A 1 42.96 35.88 -26.68
C MET A 1 42.39 34.51 -26.97
N ARG A 2 42.98 33.85 -27.95
CA ARG A 2 42.63 32.50 -28.42
C ARG A 2 43.19 31.48 -27.43
N TYR A 3 42.44 30.40 -27.15
CA TYR A 3 43.01 29.09 -26.85
C TYR A 3 42.12 28.01 -27.50
N GLN A 4 42.72 27.34 -28.49
CA GLN A 4 42.31 26.07 -29.06
C GLN A 4 42.83 24.95 -28.17
N ILE A 5 42.02 23.90 -27.92
CA ILE A 5 42.54 22.59 -27.49
C ILE A 5 41.84 21.48 -28.27
N LEU A 6 42.65 20.86 -29.08
CA LEU A 6 42.68 19.53 -29.67
C LEU A 6 41.56 18.52 -29.39
N LEU A 7 40.95 18.11 -30.49
CA LEU A 7 40.29 16.83 -30.71
C LEU A 7 41.30 15.67 -30.68
N ARG A 8 41.05 14.66 -29.88
CA ARG A 8 41.60 13.30 -30.07
C ARG A 8 40.49 12.35 -30.45
N THR A 9 40.52 11.92 -31.69
CA THR A 9 39.74 10.83 -32.29
C THR A 9 40.19 9.48 -31.74
N HIS A 10 39.25 8.68 -31.23
CA HIS A 10 39.43 7.23 -31.15
C HIS A 10 38.19 6.60 -31.80
N GLY A 11 38.44 6.02 -32.98
CA GLY A 11 37.46 5.24 -33.71
C GLY A 11 37.12 3.96 -32.96
N ARG A 12 35.83 3.66 -32.90
CA ARG A 12 35.32 2.31 -32.62
C ARG A 12 34.31 1.94 -33.70
N ALA A 13 34.59 0.81 -34.32
CA ALA A 13 33.82 0.20 -35.38
C ALA A 13 32.38 -0.08 -34.93
N MET A 14 31.41 0.40 -35.71
CA MET A 14 30.04 -0.04 -35.66
C MET A 14 29.93 -1.39 -36.37
N VAL A 15 29.61 -2.44 -35.62
CA VAL A 15 29.07 -3.68 -36.19
C VAL A 15 27.56 -3.50 -36.27
N ALA A 16 27.07 -3.34 -37.49
CA ALA A 16 25.65 -3.33 -37.80
C ALA A 16 25.12 -4.77 -37.71
N ILE A 17 24.37 -5.10 -36.69
CA ILE A 17 23.54 -6.30 -36.63
C ILE A 17 22.18 -5.92 -37.20
N ALA A 18 21.91 -6.36 -38.41
CA ALA A 18 20.60 -6.29 -39.07
C ALA A 18 19.66 -7.31 -38.36
N THR A 19 18.80 -6.84 -37.47
CA THR A 19 17.70 -7.63 -36.94
C THR A 19 16.56 -7.61 -37.95
N LEU A 20 16.30 -8.75 -38.56
CA LEU A 20 15.14 -9.01 -39.40
C LEU A 20 13.89 -9.03 -38.49
N VAL A 21 13.10 -7.97 -38.54
CA VAL A 21 11.78 -7.94 -37.89
C VAL A 21 10.78 -8.58 -38.86
N THR A 22 10.46 -9.85 -38.65
CA THR A 22 9.29 -10.46 -39.25
C THR A 22 8.03 -9.97 -38.54
N ALA A 23 7.30 -9.09 -39.21
CA ALA A 23 5.96 -8.69 -38.79
C ALA A 23 5.01 -9.89 -38.92
N VAL A 24 4.68 -10.53 -37.82
CA VAL A 24 3.54 -11.45 -37.78
C VAL A 24 2.28 -10.62 -37.53
N ALA A 25 1.49 -10.50 -38.58
CA ALA A 25 0.16 -9.89 -38.52
C ALA A 25 -0.74 -10.74 -37.59
N CYS A 26 -1.10 -10.20 -36.43
CA CYS A 26 -2.16 -10.76 -35.60
C CYS A 26 -3.51 -10.53 -36.30
N LYS A 27 -3.99 -11.53 -37.00
CA LYS A 27 -5.41 -11.65 -37.37
C LYS A 27 -6.18 -12.01 -36.11
N GLY A 28 -7.30 -11.31 -35.89
CA GLY A 28 -8.17 -11.43 -34.75
C GLY A 28 -8.52 -12.88 -34.38
N ALA A 29 -8.30 -13.25 -33.15
CA ALA A 29 -8.73 -14.53 -32.61
C ALA A 29 -10.21 -14.45 -32.27
N HIS A 30 -10.99 -15.22 -32.98
CA HIS A 30 -12.37 -15.56 -32.62
C HIS A 30 -12.39 -16.24 -31.25
N SER A 31 -13.39 -15.87 -30.43
CA SER A 31 -13.80 -16.57 -29.22
C SER A 31 -14.38 -17.95 -29.59
N GLY A 32 -13.51 -18.95 -29.60
CA GLY A 32 -13.92 -20.34 -29.84
C GLY A 32 -12.75 -21.27 -29.60
N GLU A 33 -12.97 -22.25 -28.69
CA GLU A 33 -12.15 -23.44 -28.50
C GLU A 33 -10.84 -23.30 -27.69
N ALA A 34 -10.98 -23.03 -26.38
CA ALA A 34 -9.95 -23.34 -25.39
C ALA A 34 -10.01 -24.80 -24.88
N ASN A 35 -10.67 -25.70 -25.62
CA ASN A 35 -11.05 -27.04 -25.14
C ASN A 35 -10.10 -28.18 -25.54
N GLY A 36 -9.03 -27.92 -26.32
CA GLY A 36 -8.19 -28.98 -26.86
C GLY A 36 -6.84 -29.22 -26.19
N GLU A 37 -6.22 -28.22 -25.57
CA GLU A 37 -4.80 -28.28 -25.18
C GLU A 37 -4.52 -28.79 -23.75
N ILE A 38 -5.51 -28.80 -22.87
CA ILE A 38 -5.31 -29.21 -21.48
C ILE A 38 -5.10 -30.72 -21.33
N ALA A 39 -5.63 -31.49 -22.26
CA ALA A 39 -5.40 -32.94 -22.30
C ALA A 39 -3.95 -33.32 -22.65
N GLN A 40 -3.15 -32.39 -23.18
CA GLN A 40 -1.78 -32.66 -23.64
C GLN A 40 -0.72 -32.53 -22.55
N THR A 41 -0.95 -31.81 -21.46
CA THR A 41 0.03 -31.66 -20.36
C THR A 41 0.06 -32.84 -19.41
N TRP A 42 -0.93 -33.70 -19.46
CA TRP A 42 -0.98 -34.97 -18.74
C TRP A 42 -1.37 -36.10 -19.70
N THR A 43 -0.56 -36.37 -20.69
CA THR A 43 -0.61 -37.64 -21.43
C THR A 43 0.29 -38.63 -20.70
N PRO A 44 -0.23 -39.79 -20.25
CA PRO A 44 0.63 -40.91 -19.95
C PRO A 44 1.34 -41.23 -21.26
N ASN A 45 2.65 -40.96 -21.36
CA ASN A 45 3.44 -41.56 -22.42
C ASN A 45 3.27 -43.07 -22.25
N GLY A 46 2.69 -43.71 -23.26
CA GLY A 46 2.47 -45.16 -23.23
C GLY A 46 3.76 -45.86 -22.83
N ALA A 47 3.64 -46.71 -21.87
CA ALA A 47 4.59 -47.75 -21.47
C ALA A 47 5.41 -47.54 -20.19
N SER A 48 5.31 -46.46 -19.40
CA SER A 48 5.77 -46.55 -18.00
C SER A 48 5.22 -45.44 -17.13
N SER A 49 3.93 -45.44 -16.79
CA SER A 49 3.52 -44.75 -15.61
C SER A 49 4.01 -45.55 -14.41
N SER A 50 4.94 -44.99 -13.62
CA SER A 50 5.32 -45.55 -12.31
C SER A 50 4.13 -45.62 -11.35
N MET A 51 3.02 -44.93 -11.71
CA MET A 51 1.73 -44.95 -11.05
C MET A 51 0.76 -45.84 -11.83
N ASN A 52 0.40 -47.01 -11.30
CA ASN A 52 -0.64 -47.90 -11.86
C ASN A 52 -2.08 -47.29 -11.75
N VAL A 53 -2.23 -45.97 -11.91
CA VAL A 53 -3.49 -45.26 -11.76
C VAL A 53 -3.79 -44.45 -13.02
N SER A 54 -4.97 -44.65 -13.60
CA SER A 54 -5.37 -43.89 -14.80
C SER A 54 -5.78 -42.47 -14.49
N THR A 55 -5.52 -41.54 -15.40
CA THR A 55 -6.00 -40.13 -15.34
C THR A 55 -7.51 -40.05 -15.10
N ALA A 56 -8.26 -40.90 -15.79
CA ALA A 56 -9.71 -40.95 -15.65
C ALA A 56 -10.15 -41.25 -14.22
N ALA A 57 -9.44 -42.21 -13.55
CA ALA A 57 -9.74 -42.53 -12.16
C ALA A 57 -9.42 -41.36 -11.22
N VAL A 58 -8.30 -40.68 -11.43
CA VAL A 58 -7.94 -39.48 -10.63
C VAL A 58 -8.94 -38.35 -10.89
N SER A 59 -9.32 -38.08 -12.13
CA SER A 59 -10.32 -37.04 -12.47
C SER A 59 -11.69 -37.33 -11.84
N ALA A 60 -12.11 -38.59 -11.81
CA ALA A 60 -13.36 -38.99 -11.14
C ALA A 60 -13.26 -38.78 -9.61
N ALA A 61 -12.14 -39.10 -9.01
CA ALA A 61 -11.89 -38.86 -7.59
C ALA A 61 -11.84 -37.34 -7.27
N ILE A 62 -11.22 -36.53 -8.13
CA ILE A 62 -11.24 -35.06 -8.03
C ILE A 62 -12.69 -34.54 -8.10
N ALA A 63 -13.47 -35.00 -9.08
CA ALA A 63 -14.88 -34.59 -9.21
C ALA A 63 -15.70 -34.88 -7.94
N THR A 64 -15.48 -36.03 -7.32
CA THR A 64 -16.13 -36.40 -6.06
C THR A 64 -15.69 -35.49 -4.91
N LYS A 65 -14.37 -35.21 -4.78
CA LYS A 65 -13.84 -34.36 -3.71
C LYS A 65 -14.30 -32.91 -3.84
N ILE A 66 -14.26 -32.36 -5.04
CA ILE A 66 -14.60 -30.95 -5.29
C ILE A 66 -16.10 -30.67 -5.13
N ALA A 67 -16.96 -31.68 -5.28
CA ALA A 67 -18.38 -31.58 -4.99
C ALA A 67 -18.70 -31.59 -3.48
N GLY A 68 -17.74 -32.01 -2.65
CA GLY A 68 -17.85 -32.07 -1.20
C GLY A 68 -17.41 -30.79 -0.48
N LYS A 69 -17.08 -30.95 0.80
CA LYS A 69 -16.47 -29.90 1.61
C LYS A 69 -14.99 -29.72 1.25
N PRO A 70 -14.43 -28.51 1.44
CA PRO A 70 -13.00 -28.29 1.25
C PRO A 70 -12.18 -29.23 2.15
N PRO A 71 -11.02 -29.73 1.65
CA PRO A 71 -10.15 -30.64 2.41
C PRO A 71 -9.44 -29.95 3.58
N VAL A 72 -9.46 -28.64 3.60
CA VAL A 72 -8.86 -27.74 4.60
C VAL A 72 -9.83 -26.61 4.92
N PRO A 73 -9.75 -25.98 6.08
CA PRO A 73 -10.59 -24.81 6.38
C PRO A 73 -10.36 -23.69 5.36
N LEU A 74 -11.41 -23.28 4.65
CA LEU A 74 -11.40 -22.21 3.66
C LEU A 74 -12.67 -21.37 3.76
N ALA A 75 -12.61 -20.11 3.36
CA ALA A 75 -13.78 -19.31 3.13
C ALA A 75 -14.64 -19.93 2.00
N LYS A 76 -15.93 -19.71 2.08
CA LYS A 76 -16.88 -20.28 1.09
C LYS A 76 -16.56 -19.83 -0.34
N ASP A 77 -16.32 -18.54 -0.51
CA ASP A 77 -16.03 -17.95 -1.82
C ASP A 77 -14.72 -18.50 -2.40
N THR A 78 -13.68 -18.68 -1.58
CA THR A 78 -12.40 -19.30 -1.97
C THR A 78 -12.62 -20.74 -2.48
N TRP A 79 -13.49 -21.51 -1.79
CA TRP A 79 -13.82 -22.85 -2.25
C TRP A 79 -14.59 -22.84 -3.57
N GLU A 80 -15.55 -21.93 -3.75
CA GLU A 80 -16.27 -21.77 -5.02
C GLU A 80 -15.32 -21.43 -6.18
N HIS A 81 -14.28 -20.60 -5.96
CA HIS A 81 -13.25 -20.35 -6.97
C HIS A 81 -12.43 -21.60 -7.31
N ALA A 82 -12.09 -22.44 -6.33
CA ALA A 82 -11.43 -23.73 -6.58
C ALA A 82 -12.34 -24.68 -7.38
N GLN A 83 -13.63 -24.74 -7.08
CA GLN A 83 -14.63 -25.50 -7.82
C GLN A 83 -14.73 -25.04 -9.29
N LYS A 84 -14.79 -23.72 -9.51
CA LYS A 84 -14.81 -23.14 -10.87
C LYS A 84 -13.53 -23.46 -11.65
N LEU A 85 -12.37 -23.42 -10.97
CA LEU A 85 -11.10 -23.76 -11.58
C LEU A 85 -11.12 -25.18 -12.12
N TYR A 86 -11.51 -26.17 -11.31
CA TYR A 86 -11.65 -27.55 -11.76
C TYR A 86 -12.74 -27.75 -12.81
N SER A 87 -13.86 -27.07 -12.72
CA SER A 87 -14.90 -27.11 -13.75
C SER A 87 -14.36 -26.68 -15.10
N ASN A 88 -13.58 -25.60 -15.15
CA ASN A 88 -12.95 -25.10 -16.37
C ASN A 88 -11.97 -26.10 -16.99
N TYR A 89 -11.34 -26.94 -16.14
CA TYR A 89 -10.40 -28.00 -16.57
C TYR A 89 -11.05 -29.40 -16.63
N LYS A 90 -12.37 -29.49 -16.59
CA LYS A 90 -13.12 -30.79 -16.65
C LYS A 90 -12.63 -31.79 -15.59
N ASN A 91 -12.30 -31.28 -14.40
CA ASN A 91 -11.73 -32.01 -13.27
C ASN A 91 -10.39 -32.74 -13.57
N ALA A 92 -9.65 -32.32 -14.58
CA ALA A 92 -8.31 -32.86 -14.84
C ALA A 92 -7.36 -32.49 -13.70
N PRO A 93 -6.39 -33.36 -13.36
CA PRO A 93 -5.36 -33.03 -12.38
C PRO A 93 -4.55 -31.80 -12.81
N LEU A 94 -4.27 -30.90 -11.88
CA LEU A 94 -3.55 -29.64 -12.13
C LEU A 94 -2.09 -29.70 -11.64
N TRP A 95 -1.79 -30.60 -10.71
CA TRP A 95 -0.50 -30.71 -10.01
C TRP A 95 0.20 -32.04 -10.22
N LEU A 96 -0.34 -32.92 -11.04
CA LEU A 96 0.20 -34.26 -11.28
C LEU A 96 0.75 -34.37 -12.70
N THR A 97 1.74 -35.27 -12.86
CA THR A 97 2.27 -35.78 -14.13
C THR A 97 2.11 -37.28 -14.21
N GLY A 98 2.50 -37.92 -15.33
CA GLY A 98 2.54 -39.37 -15.44
C GLY A 98 3.41 -40.06 -14.37
N ASP A 99 4.39 -39.36 -13.83
CA ASP A 99 5.35 -39.83 -12.83
C ASP A 99 4.98 -39.48 -11.38
N GLY A 100 3.85 -38.80 -11.16
CA GLY A 100 3.40 -38.43 -9.84
C GLY A 100 3.20 -36.92 -9.68
N LEU A 101 3.54 -36.39 -8.51
CA LEU A 101 3.44 -34.97 -8.20
C LEU A 101 4.40 -34.18 -9.09
N ASN A 102 3.88 -33.14 -9.76
CA ASN A 102 4.72 -32.15 -10.46
C ASN A 102 5.48 -31.31 -9.43
N GLN A 103 6.69 -31.77 -9.08
CA GLN A 103 7.52 -31.18 -8.04
C GLN A 103 7.89 -29.72 -8.35
N ALA A 104 8.15 -29.40 -9.62
CA ALA A 104 8.48 -28.03 -10.02
C ALA A 104 7.31 -27.07 -9.76
N ARG A 105 6.11 -27.46 -10.13
CA ARG A 105 4.91 -26.63 -9.94
C ARG A 105 4.47 -26.54 -8.47
N ALA A 106 4.47 -27.68 -7.78
CA ALA A 106 4.15 -27.71 -6.35
C ALA A 106 5.21 -26.94 -5.52
N GLY A 107 6.50 -27.07 -5.87
CA GLY A 107 7.59 -26.33 -5.25
C GLY A 107 7.46 -24.82 -5.46
N ALA A 108 7.08 -24.37 -6.66
CA ALA A 108 6.81 -22.95 -6.93
C ALA A 108 5.70 -22.38 -6.02
N LEU A 109 4.62 -23.14 -5.81
CA LEU A 109 3.57 -22.72 -4.85
C LEU A 109 4.12 -22.69 -3.41
N MET A 110 4.93 -23.66 -3.00
CA MET A 110 5.51 -23.70 -1.65
C MET A 110 6.43 -22.50 -1.37
N LEU A 111 7.28 -22.14 -2.35
CA LEU A 111 8.12 -20.95 -2.24
C LEU A 111 7.27 -19.67 -2.14
N ALA A 112 6.23 -19.56 -2.96
CA ALA A 112 5.32 -18.42 -2.91
C ALA A 112 4.55 -18.32 -1.57
N LEU A 113 4.17 -19.45 -0.97
CA LEU A 113 3.57 -19.49 0.37
C LEU A 113 4.57 -19.06 1.46
N ALA A 114 5.82 -19.51 1.36
CA ALA A 114 6.87 -19.10 2.28
C ALA A 114 7.13 -17.57 2.20
N ASP A 115 7.18 -17.02 0.98
CA ASP A 115 7.35 -15.58 0.74
C ASP A 115 6.10 -14.76 1.13
N GLY A 116 4.93 -15.38 1.23
CA GLY A 116 3.69 -14.74 1.69
C GLY A 116 3.82 -14.04 3.05
N ALA A 117 4.74 -14.51 3.90
CA ALA A 117 5.11 -13.79 5.11
C ALA A 117 5.62 -12.38 4.80
N SER A 118 6.46 -12.21 3.78
CA SER A 118 7.00 -10.88 3.38
C SER A 118 5.89 -9.93 2.91
N ASP A 119 4.80 -10.47 2.39
CA ASP A 119 3.58 -9.73 2.04
C ASP A 119 2.70 -9.39 3.25
N GLY A 120 3.10 -9.80 4.46
CA GLY A 120 2.28 -9.62 5.67
C GLY A 120 1.03 -10.51 5.68
N LEU A 121 1.00 -11.59 4.88
CA LEU A 121 -0.10 -12.55 4.89
C LEU A 121 -0.09 -13.36 6.20
N ARG A 122 -1.27 -13.68 6.71
CA ARG A 122 -1.46 -14.49 7.91
C ARG A 122 -1.22 -15.97 7.55
N LEU A 123 0.02 -16.43 7.74
CA LEU A 123 0.43 -17.80 7.35
C LEU A 123 -0.39 -18.90 8.03
N GLN A 124 -0.91 -18.66 9.24
CA GLN A 124 -1.76 -19.61 9.94
C GLN A 124 -3.13 -19.84 9.26
N ASP A 125 -3.54 -18.97 8.35
CA ASP A 125 -4.77 -19.13 7.58
C ASP A 125 -4.59 -20.11 6.40
N TYR A 126 -3.34 -20.53 6.13
CA TYR A 126 -3.01 -21.51 5.11
C TYR A 126 -2.73 -22.88 5.75
N PRO A 127 -3.10 -24.00 5.10
CA PRO A 127 -2.95 -25.33 5.66
C PRO A 127 -1.53 -25.89 5.52
N LEU A 128 -0.49 -25.11 5.86
CA LEU A 128 0.91 -25.41 5.56
C LEU A 128 1.36 -26.77 6.13
N ALA A 129 1.03 -27.07 7.39
CA ALA A 129 1.40 -28.32 8.03
C ALA A 129 0.64 -29.52 7.41
N ALA A 130 -0.66 -29.37 7.14
CA ALA A 130 -1.45 -30.42 6.51
C ALA A 130 -0.97 -30.71 5.08
N LEU A 131 -0.60 -29.67 4.33
CA LEU A 131 -0.04 -29.79 2.98
C LEU A 131 1.30 -30.56 3.02
N GLY A 132 2.22 -30.18 3.92
CA GLY A 132 3.50 -30.88 4.12
C GLY A 132 3.29 -32.35 4.45
N GLY A 133 2.42 -32.66 5.42
CA GLY A 133 2.11 -34.06 5.80
C GLY A 133 1.47 -34.88 4.67
N ALA A 134 0.61 -34.26 3.85
CA ALA A 134 0.01 -34.93 2.69
C ALA A 134 1.07 -35.28 1.61
N ILE A 135 2.02 -34.36 1.38
CA ILE A 135 3.13 -34.58 0.45
C ILE A 135 4.09 -35.66 0.95
N ASP A 136 4.44 -35.64 2.24
CA ASP A 136 5.29 -36.68 2.86
C ASP A 136 4.63 -38.06 2.77
N THR A 137 3.33 -38.13 3.04
CA THR A 137 2.54 -39.35 2.91
C THR A 137 2.58 -39.88 1.47
N LEU A 138 2.33 -39.01 0.49
CA LEU A 138 2.38 -39.38 -0.93
C LEU A 138 3.77 -39.85 -1.34
N SER A 139 4.81 -39.14 -0.91
CA SER A 139 6.21 -39.46 -1.25
C SER A 139 6.69 -40.80 -0.68
N SER A 140 6.12 -41.24 0.45
CA SER A 140 6.41 -42.53 1.09
C SER A 140 5.56 -43.68 0.55
N THR A 141 4.51 -43.41 -0.23
CA THR A 141 3.58 -44.39 -0.76
C THR A 141 4.07 -44.92 -2.11
N LYS A 142 4.43 -46.22 -2.16
CA LYS A 142 4.94 -46.87 -3.41
C LYS A 142 3.89 -46.93 -4.52
N THR A 143 2.64 -47.18 -4.16
CA THR A 143 1.51 -47.32 -5.11
C THR A 143 0.34 -46.44 -4.61
N PRO A 144 0.35 -45.12 -4.90
CA PRO A 144 -0.71 -44.25 -4.47
C PRO A 144 -2.03 -44.58 -5.17
N THR A 145 -3.13 -44.49 -4.45
CA THR A 145 -4.47 -44.64 -5.03
C THR A 145 -4.92 -43.36 -5.76
N ALA A 146 -5.93 -43.48 -6.64
CA ALA A 146 -6.54 -42.32 -7.28
C ALA A 146 -7.06 -41.28 -6.27
N GLU A 147 -7.56 -41.77 -5.13
CA GLU A 147 -8.09 -40.93 -4.08
C GLU A 147 -7.02 -40.14 -3.32
N GLN A 148 -5.85 -40.74 -3.08
CA GLN A 148 -4.68 -40.07 -2.48
C GLN A 148 -4.13 -38.98 -3.43
N LEU A 149 -4.02 -39.32 -4.72
CA LEU A 149 -3.59 -38.38 -5.76
C LEU A 149 -4.56 -37.23 -5.91
N ALA A 150 -5.87 -37.47 -5.95
CA ALA A 150 -6.90 -36.45 -5.98
C ALA A 150 -6.88 -35.57 -4.73
N ASN A 151 -6.57 -36.14 -3.56
CA ASN A 151 -6.51 -35.39 -2.33
C ASN A 151 -5.41 -34.32 -2.36
N ILE A 152 -4.20 -34.69 -2.77
CA ILE A 152 -3.09 -33.73 -2.86
C ILE A 152 -3.32 -32.67 -3.94
N ASP A 153 -3.88 -33.08 -5.10
CA ASP A 153 -4.18 -32.16 -6.18
C ASP A 153 -5.20 -31.09 -5.76
N VAL A 154 -6.27 -31.50 -5.07
CA VAL A 154 -7.30 -30.59 -4.54
C VAL A 154 -6.76 -29.72 -3.40
N MET A 155 -5.91 -30.24 -2.51
CA MET A 155 -5.29 -29.45 -1.45
C MET A 155 -4.36 -28.37 -2.01
N LEU A 156 -3.52 -28.70 -2.98
CA LEU A 156 -2.65 -27.73 -3.66
C LEU A 156 -3.47 -26.66 -4.39
N THR A 157 -4.54 -27.06 -5.09
CA THR A 157 -5.42 -26.11 -5.76
C THR A 157 -6.11 -25.17 -4.77
N ALA A 158 -6.67 -25.70 -3.71
CA ALA A 158 -7.33 -24.90 -2.65
C ALA A 158 -6.35 -23.90 -2.03
N THR A 159 -5.13 -24.34 -1.75
CA THR A 159 -4.06 -23.47 -1.20
C THR A 159 -3.60 -22.41 -2.20
N TYR A 160 -3.46 -22.78 -3.48
CA TYR A 160 -3.12 -21.86 -4.56
C TYR A 160 -4.19 -20.76 -4.74
N VAL A 161 -5.46 -21.14 -4.71
CA VAL A 161 -6.58 -20.19 -4.82
C VAL A 161 -6.58 -19.23 -3.63
N ALA A 162 -6.45 -19.76 -2.40
CA ALA A 162 -6.38 -18.93 -1.19
C ALA A 162 -5.20 -17.95 -1.21
N LEU A 163 -4.02 -18.39 -1.66
CA LEU A 163 -2.86 -17.52 -1.81
C LEU A 163 -3.10 -16.43 -2.87
N GLY A 164 -3.62 -16.82 -4.03
CA GLY A 164 -3.90 -15.89 -5.12
C GLY A 164 -4.89 -14.81 -4.73
N GLU A 165 -5.98 -15.18 -4.05
CA GLU A 165 -6.94 -14.22 -3.49
C GLU A 165 -6.28 -13.30 -2.46
N GLY A 166 -5.55 -13.88 -1.50
CA GLY A 166 -4.83 -13.12 -0.49
C GLY A 166 -3.89 -12.07 -1.09
N LEU A 167 -3.20 -12.39 -2.19
CA LEU A 167 -2.30 -11.47 -2.89
C LEU A 167 -3.04 -10.43 -3.75
N MET A 168 -4.18 -10.77 -4.31
CA MET A 168 -4.91 -9.92 -5.26
C MET A 168 -5.92 -8.98 -4.60
N THR A 169 -6.61 -9.46 -3.57
CA THR A 169 -7.75 -8.75 -2.96
C THR A 169 -7.61 -8.55 -1.46
N GLY A 170 -6.57 -9.13 -0.86
CA GLY A 170 -6.34 -9.12 0.58
C GLY A 170 -7.04 -10.27 1.30
N GLN A 171 -6.78 -10.38 2.61
CA GLN A 171 -7.32 -11.40 3.50
C GLN A 171 -8.45 -10.85 4.40
N VAL A 172 -8.74 -9.55 4.30
CA VAL A 172 -9.76 -8.86 5.08
C VAL A 172 -10.67 -8.08 4.14
N ASP A 173 -12.00 -8.23 4.30
CA ASP A 173 -12.95 -7.36 3.59
C ASP A 173 -12.81 -5.92 4.12
N PRO A 174 -12.46 -4.93 3.26
CA PRO A 174 -12.27 -3.55 3.68
C PRO A 174 -13.49 -2.97 4.39
N LYS A 175 -14.71 -3.34 4.01
CA LYS A 175 -15.95 -2.85 4.62
C LYS A 175 -16.18 -3.40 6.02
N SER A 176 -15.61 -4.56 6.35
CA SER A 176 -15.73 -5.15 7.69
C SER A 176 -14.95 -4.37 8.76
N VAL A 177 -13.92 -3.64 8.35
CA VAL A 177 -13.03 -2.86 9.25
C VAL A 177 -13.14 -1.36 9.04
N ASN A 178 -13.61 -0.91 7.89
CA ASN A 178 -13.77 0.51 7.58
C ASN A 178 -14.94 0.74 6.62
N GLN A 179 -16.11 1.07 7.18
CA GLN A 179 -17.31 1.38 6.39
C GLN A 179 -17.14 2.58 5.43
N SER A 180 -16.15 3.45 5.70
CA SER A 180 -15.80 4.58 4.81
C SER A 180 -14.88 4.19 3.66
N TRP A 181 -14.56 2.90 3.47
CA TRP A 181 -13.80 2.41 2.32
C TRP A 181 -14.72 2.14 1.13
N HIS A 182 -14.62 2.95 0.09
CA HIS A 182 -15.45 2.86 -1.11
C HIS A 182 -14.64 2.67 -2.40
N ILE A 183 -13.33 2.39 -2.29
CA ILE A 183 -12.52 1.99 -3.45
C ILE A 183 -12.89 0.56 -3.81
N SER A 184 -13.24 0.34 -5.08
CA SER A 184 -13.45 -1.00 -5.62
C SER A 184 -12.19 -1.44 -6.36
N GLY A 185 -11.48 -2.42 -5.82
CA GLY A 185 -10.26 -2.98 -6.42
C GLY A 185 -10.51 -3.95 -7.58
N LYS A 186 -11.75 -4.21 -7.94
CA LYS A 186 -12.13 -5.39 -8.76
C LYS A 186 -12.32 -5.08 -10.24
N GLU A 187 -11.30 -4.64 -10.95
CA GLU A 187 -11.34 -4.63 -12.42
C GLU A 187 -10.97 -6.00 -13.02
N GLU A 188 -10.05 -6.74 -12.41
CA GLU A 188 -9.69 -8.09 -12.83
C GLU A 188 -10.49 -9.14 -12.06
N LYS A 189 -11.21 -9.99 -12.79
CA LYS A 189 -11.91 -11.12 -12.17
C LYS A 189 -10.87 -12.10 -11.62
N VAL A 190 -10.91 -12.35 -10.31
CA VAL A 190 -10.01 -13.27 -9.60
C VAL A 190 -9.96 -14.62 -10.30
N ASP A 191 -11.13 -15.20 -10.65
CA ASP A 191 -11.23 -16.45 -11.43
C ASP A 191 -10.36 -16.44 -12.69
N SER A 192 -10.42 -15.35 -13.48
CA SER A 192 -9.67 -15.26 -14.73
C SER A 192 -8.17 -15.17 -14.51
N ALA A 193 -7.73 -14.46 -13.48
CA ALA A 193 -6.31 -14.37 -13.13
C ALA A 193 -5.78 -15.71 -12.64
N LEU A 194 -6.50 -16.37 -11.72
CA LEU A 194 -6.15 -17.70 -11.23
C LEU A 194 -6.10 -18.74 -12.35
N PHE A 195 -7.09 -18.72 -13.25
CA PHE A 195 -7.16 -19.62 -14.40
C PHE A 195 -5.97 -19.43 -15.37
N ARG A 196 -5.60 -18.18 -15.67
CA ARG A 196 -4.43 -17.91 -16.53
C ARG A 196 -3.11 -18.30 -15.86
N SER A 197 -2.97 -17.98 -14.59
CA SER A 197 -1.72 -18.18 -13.86
C SER A 197 -1.40 -19.65 -13.62
N ILE A 198 -2.41 -20.49 -13.34
CA ILE A 198 -2.19 -21.93 -13.14
C ILE A 198 -1.66 -22.63 -14.41
N ARG A 199 -1.87 -22.04 -15.59
CA ARG A 199 -1.36 -22.55 -16.88
C ARG A 199 0.05 -22.07 -17.21
N ALA A 200 0.58 -21.12 -16.45
CA ALA A 200 1.90 -20.56 -16.75
C ALA A 200 3.00 -21.62 -16.56
N ASP A 201 3.96 -21.63 -17.48
CA ASP A 201 5.14 -22.51 -17.38
C ASP A 201 6.00 -22.15 -16.17
N GLN A 202 6.05 -20.84 -15.82
CA GLN A 202 6.72 -20.28 -14.65
C GLN A 202 5.65 -19.86 -13.63
N LEU A 203 5.17 -20.81 -12.84
CA LEU A 203 4.09 -20.57 -11.88
C LEU A 203 4.48 -19.59 -10.77
N ASP A 204 5.71 -19.64 -10.28
CA ASP A 204 6.31 -18.73 -9.32
C ASP A 204 6.19 -17.27 -9.77
N ARG A 205 6.61 -17.01 -11.02
CA ARG A 205 6.51 -15.69 -11.63
C ARG A 205 5.05 -15.26 -11.82
N ALA A 206 4.19 -16.18 -12.21
CA ALA A 206 2.77 -15.90 -12.37
C ALA A 206 2.09 -15.55 -11.04
N ILE A 207 2.46 -16.24 -9.94
CA ILE A 207 1.99 -15.91 -8.59
C ILE A 207 2.56 -14.56 -8.13
N ALA A 208 3.85 -14.28 -8.38
CA ALA A 208 4.44 -12.99 -8.05
C ALA A 208 3.71 -11.82 -8.72
N LEU A 209 3.22 -12.00 -9.95
CA LEU A 209 2.43 -11.01 -10.67
C LEU A 209 1.01 -10.80 -10.09
N MET A 210 0.56 -11.61 -9.13
CA MET A 210 -0.71 -11.39 -8.41
C MET A 210 -0.60 -10.29 -7.36
N ARG A 211 0.60 -9.91 -6.93
CA ARG A 211 0.85 -8.81 -5.99
C ARG A 211 0.46 -7.45 -6.58
N PRO A 212 0.14 -6.45 -5.76
CA PRO A 212 0.08 -5.06 -6.20
C PRO A 212 1.38 -4.65 -6.90
N ARG A 213 1.27 -3.86 -7.98
CA ARG A 213 2.43 -3.41 -8.79
C ARG A 213 2.89 -2.01 -8.41
N ASP A 214 2.78 -1.66 -7.16
CA ASP A 214 3.12 -0.34 -6.64
C ASP A 214 4.46 -0.42 -5.90
N GLU A 215 5.40 0.50 -6.21
CA GLU A 215 6.71 0.55 -5.54
C GLU A 215 6.60 0.75 -4.03
N GLY A 216 5.54 1.41 -3.57
CA GLY A 216 5.23 1.58 -2.15
C GLY A 216 4.91 0.25 -1.47
N TYR A 217 4.23 -0.68 -2.18
CA TYR A 217 3.98 -2.03 -1.67
C TYR A 217 5.28 -2.80 -1.45
N ASP A 218 6.15 -2.84 -2.47
CA ASP A 218 7.44 -3.54 -2.37
C ASP A 218 8.33 -2.91 -1.29
N SER A 219 8.36 -1.60 -1.21
CA SER A 219 9.08 -0.88 -0.17
C SER A 219 8.56 -1.21 1.24
N LEU A 220 7.25 -1.34 1.44
CA LEU A 220 6.67 -1.75 2.72
C LEU A 220 7.01 -3.19 3.08
N ARG A 221 7.11 -4.11 2.12
CA ARG A 221 7.57 -5.49 2.36
C ARG A 221 8.97 -5.49 2.99
N VAL A 222 9.89 -4.69 2.45
CA VAL A 222 11.25 -4.52 3.01
C VAL A 222 11.19 -3.96 4.43
N GLN A 223 10.36 -2.96 4.68
CA GLN A 223 10.20 -2.38 6.02
C GLN A 223 9.55 -3.37 7.01
N LEU A 224 8.62 -4.20 6.57
CA LEU A 224 8.03 -5.25 7.41
C LEU A 224 9.11 -6.23 7.89
N ALA A 225 10.01 -6.66 7.00
CA ALA A 225 11.13 -7.52 7.38
C ALA A 225 12.03 -6.87 8.43
N LYS A 226 12.35 -5.57 8.30
CA LYS A 226 13.11 -4.79 9.29
C LYS A 226 12.41 -4.78 10.64
N TYR A 227 11.12 -4.45 10.69
CA TYR A 227 10.38 -4.35 11.95
C TYR A 227 10.14 -5.71 12.61
N ARG A 228 10.06 -6.81 11.86
CA ARG A 228 10.07 -8.17 12.40
C ARG A 228 11.34 -8.49 13.18
N MET A 229 12.49 -8.04 12.72
CA MET A 229 13.75 -8.21 13.44
C MET A 229 13.82 -7.37 14.71
N LEU A 230 13.13 -6.22 14.73
CA LEU A 230 13.08 -5.34 15.90
C LEU A 230 12.02 -5.80 16.93
N ALA A 231 10.92 -6.38 16.49
CA ALA A 231 9.76 -6.73 17.32
C ALA A 231 10.06 -7.65 18.52
N PRO A 232 10.94 -8.67 18.42
CA PRO A 232 11.27 -9.52 19.58
C PRO A 232 12.03 -8.77 20.68
N LYS A 233 12.66 -7.64 20.37
CA LYS A 233 13.38 -6.81 21.34
C LYS A 233 12.41 -5.78 21.90
N ALA A 234 12.16 -5.84 23.21
CA ALA A 234 11.44 -4.76 23.87
C ALA A 234 12.21 -3.46 23.69
N TRP A 235 11.58 -2.45 23.13
CA TRP A 235 12.20 -1.14 22.98
C TRP A 235 12.41 -0.49 24.33
N THR A 236 13.48 0.30 24.44
CA THR A 236 13.75 1.08 25.62
C THR A 236 12.63 2.11 25.81
N LYS A 237 11.88 1.98 26.88
CA LYS A 237 10.81 2.93 27.21
C LYS A 237 11.41 4.27 27.64
N VAL A 238 11.00 5.34 26.99
CA VAL A 238 11.32 6.71 27.39
C VAL A 238 10.37 7.10 28.52
N PRO A 239 10.87 7.44 29.71
CA PRO A 239 10.01 7.86 30.83
C PRO A 239 9.26 9.15 30.52
N ASP A 240 8.03 9.25 31.04
CA ASP A 240 7.27 10.50 30.99
C ASP A 240 7.96 11.60 31.81
N GLY A 241 7.64 12.85 31.51
CA GLY A 241 8.22 13.99 32.21
C GLY A 241 7.85 15.32 31.55
N LYS A 242 8.42 16.40 32.08
CA LYS A 242 8.23 17.74 31.50
C LYS A 242 8.73 17.77 30.05
N ALA A 243 8.11 18.57 29.20
CA ALA A 243 8.60 18.83 27.86
C ALA A 243 10.02 19.42 27.93
N LEU A 244 10.92 18.89 27.05
CA LEU A 244 12.31 19.34 26.97
C LEU A 244 12.56 19.99 25.62
N THR A 245 13.19 21.14 25.63
CA THR A 245 13.77 21.78 24.44
C THR A 245 15.30 21.73 24.51
N ALA A 246 15.96 21.95 23.38
CA ALA A 246 17.42 21.86 23.26
C ALA A 246 18.15 22.69 24.35
N ARG A 247 19.19 22.11 24.95
CA ARG A 247 20.04 22.62 26.03
C ARG A 247 19.44 22.53 27.45
N GLN A 248 18.19 22.11 27.59
CA GLN A 248 17.64 21.85 28.94
C GLN A 248 18.22 20.56 29.52
N THR A 249 18.18 20.44 30.84
CA THR A 249 18.63 19.26 31.56
C THR A 249 17.46 18.47 32.13
N ASP A 250 17.64 17.17 32.23
CA ASP A 250 16.68 16.25 32.86
C ASP A 250 17.41 15.12 33.55
N SER A 251 16.70 14.17 34.13
CA SER A 251 17.30 13.02 34.78
C SER A 251 18.23 12.26 33.82
N PRO A 252 19.39 11.81 34.26
CA PRO A 252 20.30 11.00 33.45
C PRO A 252 19.63 9.75 32.86
N VAL A 253 18.71 9.15 33.62
CA VAL A 253 17.94 7.95 33.19
C VAL A 253 17.08 8.26 31.99
N ARG A 254 16.34 9.37 32.00
CA ARG A 254 15.46 9.75 30.88
C ARG A 254 16.26 10.10 29.62
N ILE A 255 17.37 10.86 29.76
CA ILE A 255 18.23 11.20 28.62
C ILE A 255 18.92 9.95 28.04
N ALA A 256 19.38 9.02 28.89
CA ALA A 256 19.96 7.76 28.45
C ALA A 256 18.93 6.89 27.70
N ALA A 257 17.72 6.75 28.27
CA ALA A 257 16.62 6.02 27.61
C ALA A 257 16.26 6.63 26.24
N LEU A 258 16.18 7.95 26.14
CA LEU A 258 15.92 8.65 24.88
C LEU A 258 17.00 8.36 23.83
N LYS A 259 18.30 8.44 24.21
CA LYS A 259 19.41 8.12 23.30
C LYS A 259 19.31 6.69 22.80
N THR A 260 19.13 5.73 23.69
CA THR A 260 18.99 4.32 23.35
C THR A 260 17.81 4.11 22.42
N ARG A 261 16.63 4.64 22.77
CA ARG A 261 15.42 4.48 21.96
C ARG A 261 15.56 5.04 20.54
N LEU A 262 16.14 6.22 20.41
CA LEU A 262 16.41 6.81 19.07
C LEU A 262 17.45 6.01 18.29
N SER A 263 18.45 5.41 18.97
CA SER A 263 19.48 4.58 18.33
C SER A 263 18.92 3.23 17.86
N GLU A 264 18.00 2.63 18.61
CA GLU A 264 17.33 1.35 18.26
C GLU A 264 16.61 1.42 16.91
N GLU A 265 16.11 2.60 16.54
CA GLU A 265 15.40 2.83 15.27
C GLU A 265 16.26 3.54 14.22
N GLY A 266 17.49 3.95 14.59
CA GLY A 266 18.47 4.52 13.67
C GLY A 266 18.44 6.05 13.54
N TYR A 267 17.70 6.76 14.42
CA TYR A 267 17.65 8.24 14.41
C TYR A 267 18.84 8.91 15.11
N PHE A 268 19.56 8.17 15.96
CA PHE A 268 20.66 8.73 16.73
C PHE A 268 21.89 7.83 16.74
N THR A 269 23.07 8.43 16.55
CA THR A 269 24.37 7.76 16.76
C THR A 269 25.17 8.63 17.73
N ASP A 270 25.60 8.06 18.84
CA ASP A 270 26.45 8.77 19.81
C ASP A 270 27.90 8.77 19.30
N SER A 271 28.26 9.83 18.58
CA SER A 271 29.62 10.01 18.04
C SER A 271 30.71 10.17 19.13
N ALA A 272 30.31 10.31 20.41
CA ALA A 272 31.26 10.36 21.51
C ALA A 272 31.76 8.96 21.94
N ALA A 273 31.11 7.88 21.47
CA ALA A 273 31.49 6.50 21.83
C ALA A 273 32.60 5.91 20.92
N THR A 274 33.02 6.59 19.88
CA THR A 274 33.95 6.04 18.86
C THR A 274 35.37 6.54 18.95
N THR A 275 35.78 7.27 19.97
CA THR A 275 37.20 7.59 20.19
C THR A 275 37.79 6.58 21.18
N PRO A 276 38.59 5.58 20.72
CA PRO A 276 39.38 4.78 21.64
C PRO A 276 40.34 5.73 22.36
N ALA A 277 40.32 5.74 23.69
CA ALA A 277 41.35 6.46 24.45
C ALA A 277 42.72 5.89 24.08
N PRO A 278 43.75 6.72 23.77
CA PRO A 278 45.08 6.23 23.60
C PRO A 278 45.53 5.55 24.90
N ALA A 279 45.92 4.30 24.79
CA ALA A 279 46.50 3.54 25.89
C ALA A 279 47.87 4.12 26.24
N THR A 280 47.90 5.10 27.15
CA THR A 280 49.11 5.45 27.88
C THR A 280 48.84 5.10 29.35
N ALA A 281 49.54 4.06 29.78
CA ALA A 281 49.56 3.60 31.15
C ALA A 281 50.18 4.67 32.04
N ASP A 282 49.34 5.23 32.93
CA ASP A 282 49.84 5.77 34.20
C ASP A 282 48.88 5.26 35.31
N THR A 283 49.47 4.48 36.22
CA THR A 283 48.78 3.55 37.14
C THR A 283 48.41 4.17 38.49
N THR A 284 48.10 5.47 38.58
CA THR A 284 47.82 6.09 39.91
C THR A 284 46.60 6.96 40.06
N SER A 285 45.71 7.03 39.01
CA SER A 285 44.43 7.68 39.22
C SER A 285 43.31 6.90 38.48
N ARG A 286 42.43 6.22 39.26
CA ARG A 286 41.18 5.68 38.75
C ARG A 286 40.42 6.80 38.03
N PRO A 287 40.13 6.70 36.73
CA PRO A 287 39.31 7.70 36.06
C PRO A 287 37.93 7.73 36.72
N ARG A 288 37.57 8.86 37.29
CA ARG A 288 36.21 9.11 37.75
C ARG A 288 35.31 8.98 36.55
N PRO A 289 34.29 8.10 36.57
CA PRO A 289 33.36 7.97 35.45
C PRO A 289 32.83 9.38 35.13
N LYS A 290 32.98 9.83 33.88
CA LYS A 290 32.32 11.07 33.45
C LYS A 290 30.82 10.90 33.73
N PRO A 291 30.20 11.85 34.48
CA PRO A 291 28.76 11.75 34.74
C PRO A 291 28.04 11.70 33.39
N ALA A 292 27.16 10.72 33.22
CA ALA A 292 26.30 10.63 32.04
C ALA A 292 25.63 12.00 31.88
N THR A 293 25.81 12.64 30.70
CA THR A 293 25.29 13.99 30.48
C THR A 293 23.79 13.96 30.53
N SER A 294 23.19 14.68 31.43
CA SER A 294 21.72 14.87 31.59
C SER A 294 21.18 15.98 30.67
N VAL A 295 21.95 16.44 29.71
CA VAL A 295 21.56 17.53 28.83
C VAL A 295 20.86 16.99 27.57
N PHE A 296 19.72 17.54 27.28
CA PHE A 296 19.05 17.34 25.97
C PHE A 296 19.76 18.19 24.91
N THR A 297 20.74 17.60 24.25
CA THR A 297 21.62 18.31 23.31
C THR A 297 20.90 18.72 22.03
N ARG A 298 21.47 19.67 21.26
CA ARG A 298 20.95 20.03 19.92
C ARG A 298 20.96 18.85 18.95
N GLN A 299 21.90 17.89 19.12
CA GLN A 299 21.94 16.68 18.30
C GLN A 299 20.75 15.78 18.62
N LEU A 300 20.42 15.58 19.89
CA LEU A 300 19.23 14.85 20.30
C LEU A 300 17.94 15.54 19.83
N ALA A 301 17.87 16.88 19.93
CA ALA A 301 16.71 17.62 19.45
C ALA A 301 16.49 17.44 17.95
N ARG A 302 17.58 17.42 17.14
CA ARG A 302 17.46 17.10 15.71
C ARG A 302 16.98 15.68 15.45
N ALA A 303 17.51 14.69 16.19
CA ALA A 303 17.06 13.31 16.09
C ALA A 303 15.58 13.15 16.47
N VAL A 304 15.14 13.87 17.53
CA VAL A 304 13.71 13.93 17.90
C VAL A 304 12.88 14.56 16.77
N GLY A 305 13.33 15.65 16.17
CA GLY A 305 12.62 16.27 15.03
C GLY A 305 12.51 15.34 13.81
N GLN A 306 13.55 14.56 13.51
CA GLN A 306 13.48 13.53 12.46
C GLN A 306 12.47 12.42 12.84
N PHE A 307 12.52 11.92 14.07
CA PHE A 307 11.56 10.96 14.56
C PHE A 307 10.13 11.49 14.43
N GLN A 308 9.88 12.73 14.87
CA GLN A 308 8.56 13.39 14.77
C GLN A 308 8.06 13.44 13.33
N SER A 309 8.93 13.85 12.37
CA SER A 309 8.57 13.94 10.96
C SER A 309 8.19 12.58 10.35
N HIS A 310 8.82 11.49 10.82
CA HIS A 310 8.54 10.15 10.33
C HIS A 310 7.37 9.47 11.06
N HIS A 311 6.84 10.07 12.13
CA HIS A 311 5.75 9.49 12.92
C HIS A 311 4.46 10.33 12.91
N GLY A 312 4.32 11.26 11.95
CA GLY A 312 3.09 12.01 11.73
C GLY A 312 2.64 12.89 12.89
N ILE A 313 3.59 13.33 13.73
CA ILE A 313 3.36 14.22 14.87
C ILE A 313 4.04 15.58 14.64
N PRO A 314 3.60 16.66 15.33
CA PRO A 314 4.17 17.99 15.14
C PRO A 314 5.69 18.02 15.28
N VAL A 315 6.38 18.66 14.33
CA VAL A 315 7.84 18.72 14.25
C VAL A 315 8.36 19.97 14.96
N ASP A 316 8.45 19.92 16.28
CA ASP A 316 8.96 21.01 17.12
C ASP A 316 10.35 20.73 17.71
N SER A 317 10.90 19.53 17.44
CA SER A 317 12.17 19.04 17.99
C SER A 317 12.22 19.04 19.54
N SER A 318 11.07 19.02 20.20
CA SER A 318 10.94 18.92 21.64
C SER A 318 10.51 17.52 22.09
N LEU A 319 10.92 17.12 23.28
CA LEU A 319 10.51 15.86 23.89
C LEU A 319 9.25 16.09 24.73
N GLY A 320 8.11 16.30 24.09
CA GLY A 320 6.80 16.41 24.72
C GLY A 320 6.12 15.06 24.95
N SER A 321 4.96 15.07 25.61
CA SER A 321 4.19 13.85 25.93
C SER A 321 3.77 13.07 24.68
N GLU A 322 3.35 13.75 23.60
CA GLU A 322 2.97 13.12 22.34
C GLU A 322 4.17 12.39 21.70
N THR A 323 5.35 13.03 21.70
CA THR A 323 6.59 12.43 21.22
C THR A 323 6.99 11.20 22.03
N VAL A 324 6.90 11.27 23.37
CA VAL A 324 7.18 10.12 24.25
C VAL A 324 6.20 8.99 24.02
N ALA A 325 4.91 9.28 23.88
CA ALA A 325 3.89 8.28 23.55
C ALA A 325 4.19 7.57 22.22
N ALA A 326 4.54 8.32 21.17
CA ALA A 326 4.90 7.77 19.86
C ALA A 326 6.18 6.91 19.90
N MET A 327 7.19 7.31 20.69
CA MET A 327 8.42 6.54 20.91
C MET A 327 8.17 5.22 21.66
N ASN A 328 7.19 5.21 22.54
CA ASN A 328 6.85 4.05 23.35
C ASN A 328 5.89 3.06 22.67
N VAL A 329 5.44 3.35 21.44
CA VAL A 329 4.68 2.38 20.63
C VAL A 329 5.57 1.17 20.32
N PRO A 330 5.16 -0.07 20.65
CA PRO A 330 5.99 -1.25 20.43
C PRO A 330 6.33 -1.49 18.96
N ALA A 331 7.52 -2.03 18.68
CA ALA A 331 7.91 -2.42 17.32
C ALA A 331 6.97 -3.48 16.71
N SER A 332 6.41 -4.36 17.55
CA SER A 332 5.39 -5.33 17.14
C SER A 332 4.11 -4.65 16.60
N TYR A 333 3.65 -3.57 17.25
CA TYR A 333 2.53 -2.78 16.75
C TYR A 333 2.86 -2.09 15.42
N ARG A 334 4.08 -1.53 15.29
CA ARG A 334 4.53 -0.92 14.04
C ARG A 334 4.62 -1.94 12.91
N ALA A 335 5.11 -3.17 13.19
CA ALA A 335 5.10 -4.26 12.22
C ALA A 335 3.65 -4.59 11.78
N ALA A 336 2.71 -4.67 12.71
CA ALA A 336 1.30 -4.90 12.40
C ALA A 336 0.67 -3.74 11.62
N GLN A 337 1.04 -2.49 11.91
CA GLN A 337 0.63 -1.32 11.15
C GLN A 337 1.16 -1.36 9.71
N ILE A 338 2.40 -1.80 9.49
CA ILE A 338 2.95 -2.02 8.14
C ILE A 338 2.16 -3.11 7.41
N ALA A 339 1.90 -4.26 8.05
CA ALA A 339 1.10 -5.34 7.48
C ALA A 339 -0.33 -4.89 7.12
N ALA A 340 -0.96 -4.07 7.96
CA ALA A 340 -2.27 -3.47 7.69
C ALA A 340 -2.24 -2.55 6.46
N ASN A 341 -1.14 -1.86 6.20
CA ASN A 341 -1.02 -1.02 5.01
C ASN A 341 -0.67 -1.83 3.76
N LEU A 342 0.07 -2.94 3.86
CA LEU A 342 0.18 -3.92 2.78
C LEU A 342 -1.20 -4.48 2.40
N GLU A 343 -2.07 -4.74 3.39
CA GLU A 343 -3.45 -5.15 3.15
C GLU A 343 -4.25 -4.06 2.40
N ARG A 344 -4.13 -2.78 2.79
CA ARG A 344 -4.77 -1.65 2.10
C ARG A 344 -4.32 -1.51 0.64
N TYR A 345 -3.05 -1.79 0.32
CA TYR A 345 -2.58 -1.81 -1.06
C TYR A 345 -3.28 -2.89 -1.90
N ARG A 346 -3.59 -4.05 -1.31
CA ARG A 346 -4.33 -5.12 -2.00
C ARG A 346 -5.79 -4.77 -2.29
N TRP A 347 -6.34 -3.81 -1.55
CA TRP A 347 -7.69 -3.28 -1.79
C TRP A 347 -7.75 -2.23 -2.91
N MET A 348 -6.60 -1.72 -3.34
CA MET A 348 -6.52 -0.76 -4.45
C MET A 348 -6.73 -1.45 -5.80
N PRO A 349 -7.18 -0.72 -6.85
CA PRO A 349 -7.16 -1.22 -8.22
C PRO A 349 -5.75 -1.65 -8.63
N ARG A 350 -5.64 -2.73 -9.38
CA ARG A 350 -4.33 -3.23 -9.86
C ARG A 350 -3.66 -2.30 -10.87
N ALA A 351 -4.44 -1.52 -11.60
CA ALA A 351 -3.98 -0.49 -12.52
C ALA A 351 -4.59 0.84 -12.12
N LEU A 352 -3.76 1.77 -11.67
CA LEU A 352 -4.19 3.11 -11.27
C LEU A 352 -4.36 4.06 -12.46
N GLY A 353 -3.96 3.63 -13.67
CA GLY A 353 -3.92 4.44 -14.89
C GLY A 353 -2.53 5.00 -15.17
N GLU A 354 -2.31 5.46 -16.41
CA GLU A 354 -1.03 6.12 -16.77
C GLU A 354 -0.87 7.46 -16.06
N ARG A 355 -1.98 8.22 -15.97
CA ARG A 355 -2.06 9.49 -15.25
C ARG A 355 -3.13 9.40 -14.18
N TYR A 356 -2.77 9.75 -12.94
CA TYR A 356 -3.71 9.75 -11.83
C TYR A 356 -3.26 10.72 -10.72
N VAL A 357 -4.20 11.04 -9.85
CA VAL A 357 -3.98 11.84 -8.63
C VAL A 357 -4.27 10.97 -7.42
N MET A 358 -3.37 10.95 -6.45
CA MET A 358 -3.55 10.21 -5.20
C MET A 358 -3.41 11.15 -4.00
N VAL A 359 -4.44 11.20 -3.18
CA VAL A 359 -4.43 11.89 -1.89
C VAL A 359 -4.22 10.84 -0.78
N ASN A 360 -3.18 10.99 0.03
CA ASN A 360 -3.04 10.21 1.25
C ASN A 360 -3.43 11.07 2.46
N VAL A 361 -4.62 10.82 3.00
CA VAL A 361 -5.22 11.60 4.09
C VAL A 361 -4.34 11.62 5.34
N PRO A 362 -3.83 10.48 5.88
CA PRO A 362 -2.93 10.45 7.04
C PRO A 362 -1.60 11.18 6.85
N ALA A 363 -1.14 11.33 5.61
CA ALA A 363 0.08 12.05 5.27
C ALA A 363 -0.16 13.56 5.04
N PHE A 364 -1.41 13.98 4.90
CA PHE A 364 -1.78 15.33 4.47
C PHE A 364 -1.09 15.75 3.16
N LYS A 365 -1.02 14.83 2.20
CA LYS A 365 -0.35 15.02 0.92
C LYS A 365 -1.23 14.59 -0.24
N VAL A 366 -1.04 15.25 -1.37
CA VAL A 366 -1.51 14.79 -2.69
C VAL A 366 -0.31 14.71 -3.61
N ALA A 367 -0.27 13.64 -4.40
CA ALA A 367 0.69 13.46 -5.47
C ALA A 367 -0.03 13.24 -6.81
N ALA A 368 0.56 13.72 -7.89
CA ALA A 368 0.13 13.41 -9.25
C ALA A 368 1.20 12.59 -9.97
N TYR A 369 0.74 11.62 -10.73
CA TYR A 369 1.58 10.66 -11.43
C TYR A 369 1.34 10.72 -12.94
N ASP A 370 2.40 10.55 -13.71
CA ASP A 370 2.38 10.41 -15.15
C ASP A 370 3.34 9.31 -15.57
N SER A 371 2.85 8.34 -16.33
CA SER A 371 3.65 7.19 -16.82
C SER A 371 4.38 6.46 -15.69
N GLY A 372 3.70 6.27 -14.56
CA GLY A 372 4.22 5.59 -13.37
C GLY A 372 5.19 6.41 -12.51
N LYS A 373 5.47 7.68 -12.88
CA LYS A 373 6.37 8.57 -12.11
C LYS A 373 5.59 9.65 -11.40
N GLN A 374 5.97 9.92 -10.15
CA GLN A 374 5.47 11.09 -9.43
C GLN A 374 6.03 12.36 -10.07
N VAL A 375 5.15 13.22 -10.58
CA VAL A 375 5.50 14.48 -11.25
C VAL A 375 5.14 15.72 -10.44
N LEU A 376 4.29 15.57 -9.43
CA LEU A 376 3.86 16.66 -8.57
C LEU A 376 3.57 16.11 -7.16
N GLU A 377 3.99 16.84 -6.13
CA GLU A 377 3.58 16.61 -4.74
C GLU A 377 3.34 17.94 -4.05
N MET A 378 2.31 17.97 -3.19
CA MET A 378 2.03 19.14 -2.36
C MET A 378 1.25 18.74 -1.11
N LYS A 379 1.22 19.64 -0.14
CA LYS A 379 0.40 19.49 1.06
C LYS A 379 -1.07 19.69 0.75
N VAL A 380 -1.91 19.02 1.57
CA VAL A 380 -3.36 19.21 1.52
C VAL A 380 -3.92 19.48 2.92
N ILE A 381 -5.10 20.11 2.95
CA ILE A 381 -5.96 20.21 4.13
C ILE A 381 -7.15 19.30 3.88
N VAL A 382 -7.42 18.39 4.82
CA VAL A 382 -8.48 17.38 4.74
C VAL A 382 -9.59 17.65 5.75
N GLY A 383 -10.62 16.82 5.77
CA GLY A 383 -11.75 16.90 6.70
C GLY A 383 -11.34 16.75 8.17
N GLN A 384 -12.15 17.36 9.04
CA GLN A 384 -12.01 17.21 10.49
C GLN A 384 -12.40 15.82 10.96
N GLU A 385 -11.94 15.40 12.14
CA GLU A 385 -12.25 14.09 12.75
C GLU A 385 -13.75 13.90 13.10
N TYR A 386 -14.52 14.97 13.16
CA TYR A 386 -15.92 14.92 13.58
C TYR A 386 -16.83 14.19 12.60
N GLU A 387 -17.87 13.56 13.14
CA GLU A 387 -18.91 12.85 12.38
C GLU A 387 -19.46 13.72 11.22
N GLY A 388 -19.48 13.13 10.01
CA GLY A 388 -19.92 13.79 8.78
C GLY A 388 -18.92 14.77 8.15
N LYS A 389 -17.74 15.01 8.76
CA LYS A 389 -16.70 15.92 8.21
C LYS A 389 -15.42 15.19 7.79
N ALA A 390 -15.25 13.92 8.19
CA ALA A 390 -14.09 13.12 7.81
C ALA A 390 -14.08 12.86 6.29
N THR A 391 -12.94 13.04 5.66
CA THR A 391 -12.76 12.68 4.24
C THR A 391 -12.89 11.16 4.07
N PRO A 392 -13.84 10.65 3.26
CA PRO A 392 -13.98 9.23 2.97
C PRO A 392 -12.84 8.71 2.11
N VAL A 393 -12.68 7.39 2.05
CA VAL A 393 -11.76 6.68 1.16
C VAL A 393 -12.53 6.19 -0.06
N PHE A 394 -12.24 6.76 -1.23
CA PHE A 394 -12.94 6.41 -2.48
C PHE A 394 -12.09 6.75 -3.70
N ALA A 395 -12.50 6.25 -4.84
CA ALA A 395 -11.91 6.59 -6.13
C ALA A 395 -13.01 7.10 -7.06
N ASP A 396 -12.67 8.10 -7.85
CA ASP A 396 -13.52 8.62 -8.92
C ASP A 396 -12.65 9.24 -10.02
N THR A 397 -13.27 9.79 -11.04
CA THR A 397 -12.58 10.34 -12.20
C THR A 397 -12.81 11.85 -12.31
N MET A 398 -11.73 12.63 -12.25
CA MET A 398 -11.76 14.07 -12.47
C MET A 398 -12.10 14.38 -13.93
N GLN A 399 -13.15 15.18 -14.11
CA GLN A 399 -13.70 15.52 -15.42
C GLN A 399 -13.66 17.01 -15.72
N TYR A 400 -13.68 17.86 -14.68
CA TYR A 400 -13.82 19.30 -14.86
C TYR A 400 -12.87 20.10 -13.97
N VAL A 401 -12.38 21.20 -14.50
CA VAL A 401 -11.75 22.28 -13.74
C VAL A 401 -12.65 23.51 -13.82
N VAL A 402 -12.94 24.13 -12.69
CA VAL A 402 -13.77 25.36 -12.64
C VAL A 402 -12.92 26.49 -12.09
N PHE A 403 -12.65 27.47 -12.93
CA PHE A 403 -11.97 28.70 -12.55
C PHE A 403 -12.94 29.71 -11.96
N ARG A 404 -12.49 30.49 -10.98
CA ARG A 404 -13.25 31.52 -10.26
C ARG A 404 -14.64 31.00 -9.84
N PRO A 405 -14.69 29.91 -9.04
CA PRO A 405 -15.93 29.20 -8.76
C PRO A 405 -16.85 29.98 -7.82
N PHE A 406 -18.17 29.81 -7.96
CA PHE A 406 -19.06 30.01 -6.84
C PHE A 406 -18.87 28.87 -5.81
N TRP A 407 -18.93 29.20 -4.54
CA TRP A 407 -19.10 28.21 -3.49
C TRP A 407 -20.58 28.11 -3.09
N ASN A 408 -21.26 27.12 -3.58
CA ASN A 408 -22.63 26.81 -3.18
C ASN A 408 -22.58 26.15 -1.80
N VAL A 409 -23.11 26.82 -0.78
CA VAL A 409 -23.13 26.32 0.60
C VAL A 409 -24.09 25.13 0.69
N THR A 410 -23.64 24.00 1.24
CA THR A 410 -24.51 22.82 1.41
C THR A 410 -25.62 23.12 2.43
N PRO A 411 -26.79 22.44 2.34
CA PRO A 411 -27.89 22.65 3.28
C PRO A 411 -27.48 22.50 4.74
N ASP A 412 -26.65 21.53 5.04
CA ASP A 412 -26.19 21.23 6.40
C ASP A 412 -25.29 22.37 6.95
N ILE A 413 -24.34 22.86 6.15
CA ILE A 413 -23.51 23.98 6.51
C ILE A 413 -24.35 25.27 6.63
N GLN A 414 -25.30 25.49 5.72
CA GLN A 414 -26.19 26.63 5.79
C GLN A 414 -26.95 26.65 7.12
N ALA A 415 -27.61 25.55 7.47
CA ALA A 415 -28.41 25.47 8.69
C ALA A 415 -27.58 25.53 9.98
N LYS A 416 -26.44 24.83 10.03
CA LYS A 416 -25.65 24.70 11.26
C LYS A 416 -24.68 25.88 11.50
N GLU A 417 -24.19 26.50 10.42
CA GLU A 417 -23.11 27.49 10.54
C GLU A 417 -23.53 28.92 10.09
N PHE A 418 -24.35 29.03 9.04
CA PHE A 418 -24.71 30.30 8.47
C PHE A 418 -25.96 30.91 9.13
N GLU A 419 -27.02 30.16 9.30
CA GLU A 419 -28.26 30.69 9.89
C GLU A 419 -28.09 31.31 11.28
N PRO A 420 -27.31 30.67 12.22
CA PRO A 420 -27.04 31.30 13.50
C PRO A 420 -26.22 32.60 13.40
N LYS A 421 -25.26 32.66 12.44
CA LYS A 421 -24.43 33.85 12.23
C LYS A 421 -25.23 35.01 11.60
N ILE A 422 -26.12 34.69 10.66
CA ILE A 422 -27.02 35.66 10.03
C ILE A 422 -28.01 36.22 11.05
N ALA A 423 -28.53 35.36 11.94
CA ALA A 423 -29.43 35.80 13.01
C ALA A 423 -28.75 36.75 14.00
N ALA A 424 -27.47 36.49 14.30
CA ALA A 424 -26.67 37.34 15.19
C ALA A 424 -26.18 38.63 14.50
N ASP A 425 -26.01 38.64 13.19
CA ASP A 425 -25.42 39.72 12.42
C ASP A 425 -26.01 39.78 10.99
N PRO A 426 -27.02 40.61 10.73
CA PRO A 426 -27.67 40.72 9.43
C PRO A 426 -26.72 41.09 8.27
N GLY A 427 -25.61 41.76 8.53
CA GLY A 427 -24.59 42.13 7.54
C GLY A 427 -23.56 41.04 7.25
N TYR A 428 -23.68 39.86 7.87
CA TYR A 428 -22.69 38.77 7.76
C TYR A 428 -22.45 38.32 6.32
N LEU A 429 -23.55 38.15 5.55
CA LEU A 429 -23.45 37.69 4.15
C LEU A 429 -22.72 38.68 3.27
N ASP A 430 -23.07 39.96 3.33
CA ASP A 430 -22.49 41.00 2.47
C ASP A 430 -20.97 41.14 2.72
N ARG A 431 -20.55 41.18 4.00
CA ARG A 431 -19.14 41.28 4.36
C ARG A 431 -18.33 40.07 3.93
N GLY A 432 -18.95 38.88 3.89
CA GLY A 432 -18.34 37.64 3.44
C GLY A 432 -18.40 37.41 1.93
N GLY A 433 -19.03 38.31 1.16
CA GLY A 433 -19.22 38.15 -0.28
C GLY A 433 -20.22 37.07 -0.66
N PHE A 434 -21.18 36.80 0.24
CA PHE A 434 -22.25 35.82 0.00
C PHE A 434 -23.49 36.48 -0.59
N GLU A 435 -24.31 35.65 -1.24
CA GLU A 435 -25.63 36.07 -1.76
C GLU A 435 -26.62 34.91 -1.65
N TYR A 436 -27.90 35.27 -1.61
CA TYR A 436 -28.99 34.31 -1.81
C TYR A 436 -29.19 34.02 -3.29
N TYR A 437 -29.42 32.75 -3.63
CA TYR A 437 -29.80 32.35 -4.99
C TYR A 437 -30.92 31.30 -4.95
N LYS A 438 -31.61 31.10 -6.07
CA LYS A 438 -32.64 30.06 -6.19
C LYS A 438 -32.03 28.80 -6.81
N ASP A 439 -32.27 27.69 -6.13
CA ASP A 439 -31.87 26.34 -6.57
C ASP A 439 -33.11 25.46 -6.52
N GLY A 440 -33.67 25.12 -7.69
CA GLY A 440 -34.90 24.33 -7.79
C GLY A 440 -36.07 24.91 -6.98
N GLY A 441 -36.20 26.25 -6.90
CA GLY A 441 -37.22 26.95 -6.12
C GLY A 441 -36.85 27.16 -4.64
N THR A 442 -35.85 26.48 -4.11
CA THR A 442 -35.35 26.67 -2.74
C THR A 442 -34.37 27.84 -2.66
N THR A 443 -34.44 28.63 -1.61
CA THR A 443 -33.48 29.72 -1.38
C THR A 443 -32.23 29.14 -0.73
N ARG A 444 -31.08 29.32 -1.36
CA ARG A 444 -29.76 28.83 -0.92
C ARG A 444 -28.79 30.01 -0.78
N ILE A 445 -27.70 29.78 -0.07
CA ILE A 445 -26.58 30.71 0.07
C ILE A 445 -25.42 30.25 -0.79
N ARG A 446 -24.79 31.15 -1.52
CA ARG A 446 -23.52 30.92 -2.19
C ARG A 446 -22.55 32.07 -1.99
N GLN A 447 -21.25 31.78 -2.00
CA GLN A 447 -20.21 32.81 -2.00
C GLN A 447 -19.82 33.16 -3.45
N LYS A 448 -19.71 34.44 -3.72
CA LYS A 448 -19.30 34.95 -5.03
C LYS A 448 -17.84 34.62 -5.34
N PRO A 449 -17.47 34.46 -6.63
CA PRO A 449 -16.08 34.36 -7.04
C PRO A 449 -15.23 35.53 -6.54
N GLY A 450 -13.96 35.24 -6.27
CA GLY A 450 -13.01 36.28 -5.86
C GLY A 450 -11.99 35.80 -4.83
N PRO A 451 -11.03 36.64 -4.44
CA PRO A 451 -9.90 36.26 -3.61
C PRO A 451 -10.28 35.85 -2.17
N LYS A 452 -11.48 36.21 -1.72
CA LYS A 452 -12.02 35.83 -0.40
C LYS A 452 -12.89 34.56 -0.45
N ASN A 453 -13.13 33.99 -1.64
CA ASN A 453 -13.94 32.79 -1.76
C ASN A 453 -13.28 31.64 -1.04
N SER A 454 -14.04 30.90 -0.24
CA SER A 454 -13.53 29.76 0.54
C SER A 454 -12.98 28.60 -0.32
N LEU A 455 -13.40 28.53 -1.60
CA LEU A 455 -12.87 27.60 -2.59
C LEU A 455 -11.67 28.17 -3.38
N GLY A 456 -11.19 29.37 -3.02
CA GLY A 456 -10.14 30.07 -3.75
C GLY A 456 -10.52 30.39 -5.20
N LEU A 457 -9.55 30.29 -6.10
CA LEU A 457 -9.67 30.72 -7.51
C LEU A 457 -9.90 29.55 -8.48
N VAL A 458 -9.78 28.29 -8.00
CA VAL A 458 -9.97 27.09 -8.85
C VAL A 458 -10.44 25.90 -8.04
N LYS A 459 -11.33 25.07 -8.64
CA LYS A 459 -11.72 23.76 -8.09
C LYS A 459 -11.69 22.69 -9.18
N PHE A 460 -11.46 21.44 -8.75
CA PHE A 460 -11.31 20.26 -9.58
C PHE A 460 -12.41 19.27 -9.22
N LEU A 461 -13.27 18.95 -10.17
CA LEU A 461 -14.47 18.17 -9.95
C LEU A 461 -14.32 16.76 -10.50
N PHE A 462 -14.58 15.79 -9.64
CA PHE A 462 -14.81 14.39 -9.94
C PHE A 462 -16.19 14.04 -9.33
N PRO A 463 -17.25 13.92 -10.16
CA PRO A 463 -18.60 13.70 -9.66
C PRO A 463 -18.69 12.44 -8.81
N ASN A 464 -19.14 12.56 -7.56
CA ASN A 464 -19.22 11.45 -6.60
C ASN A 464 -20.36 11.68 -5.60
N ASP A 465 -20.79 10.61 -4.92
CA ASP A 465 -21.90 10.63 -3.98
C ASP A 465 -21.58 11.38 -2.66
N PHE A 466 -20.29 11.66 -2.40
CA PHE A 466 -19.82 12.31 -1.17
C PHE A 466 -19.76 13.84 -1.28
N ASN A 467 -19.93 14.40 -2.47
CA ASN A 467 -19.75 15.82 -2.76
C ASN A 467 -18.33 16.34 -2.40
N ILE A 468 -17.32 15.50 -2.55
CA ILE A 468 -15.91 15.82 -2.30
C ILE A 468 -15.25 16.27 -3.61
N TYR A 469 -14.44 17.29 -3.52
CA TYR A 469 -13.62 17.81 -4.62
C TYR A 469 -12.31 18.40 -4.09
N LEU A 470 -11.33 18.59 -4.99
CA LEU A 470 -10.12 19.33 -4.67
C LEU A 470 -10.33 20.81 -5.03
N HIS A 471 -9.76 21.72 -4.24
CA HIS A 471 -9.91 23.14 -4.49
C HIS A 471 -8.79 23.98 -3.87
N ASP A 472 -8.68 25.19 -4.32
CA ASP A 472 -7.85 26.27 -3.78
C ASP A 472 -8.41 26.80 -2.45
N THR A 473 -7.69 27.67 -1.77
CA THR A 473 -8.12 28.31 -0.51
C THR A 473 -7.40 29.65 -0.33
N PRO A 474 -8.07 30.67 0.24
CA PRO A 474 -7.39 31.90 0.64
C PRO A 474 -6.60 31.80 1.95
N ASN A 475 -6.60 30.62 2.62
CA ASN A 475 -6.02 30.43 3.94
C ASN A 475 -4.70 29.65 3.84
N ASP A 476 -3.73 30.17 3.10
CA ASP A 476 -2.44 29.51 2.82
C ASP A 476 -1.60 29.23 4.08
N GLU A 477 -1.77 30.06 5.12
CA GLU A 477 -1.06 29.89 6.39
C GLU A 477 -1.38 28.56 7.09
N LEU A 478 -2.52 27.94 6.78
CA LEU A 478 -2.89 26.65 7.35
C LEU A 478 -2.01 25.50 6.83
N PHE A 479 -1.38 25.65 5.67
CA PHE A 479 -0.41 24.66 5.17
C PHE A 479 0.89 24.62 5.97
N LYS A 480 1.15 25.60 6.82
CA LYS A 480 2.29 25.63 7.76
C LYS A 480 2.07 24.73 8.98
N LYS A 481 0.82 24.30 9.22
CA LYS A 481 0.50 23.39 10.31
C LYS A 481 0.89 21.96 9.97
N ASP A 482 1.32 21.19 10.96
CA ASP A 482 1.64 19.76 10.77
C ASP A 482 0.36 18.94 10.65
N ILE A 483 -0.61 19.13 11.54
CA ILE A 483 -1.94 18.52 11.45
C ILE A 483 -2.85 19.44 10.66
N ARG A 484 -3.34 18.99 9.51
CA ARG A 484 -4.12 19.81 8.57
C ARG A 484 -5.53 19.27 8.35
N ALA A 485 -6.26 19.07 9.42
CA ALA A 485 -7.64 18.59 9.45
C ALA A 485 -8.60 19.76 9.75
N PHE A 486 -8.88 20.61 8.76
CA PHE A 486 -9.64 21.84 8.96
C PHE A 486 -10.84 21.99 8.02
N SER A 487 -11.08 21.06 7.07
CA SER A 487 -12.17 21.15 6.14
C SER A 487 -13.43 20.38 6.61
N HIS A 488 -14.51 20.50 5.85
CA HIS A 488 -15.74 19.72 6.00
C HIS A 488 -15.74 18.44 5.12
N GLY A 489 -14.55 17.93 4.76
CA GLY A 489 -14.39 16.74 3.94
C GLY A 489 -13.70 17.01 2.61
N CYS A 490 -13.93 18.15 1.95
CA CYS A 490 -13.22 18.54 0.74
C CYS A 490 -11.73 18.76 0.99
N ILE A 491 -10.93 18.72 -0.08
CA ILE A 491 -9.48 18.72 0.01
C ILE A 491 -8.93 20.03 -0.56
N ARG A 492 -8.28 20.84 0.30
CA ARG A 492 -7.62 22.08 -0.12
C ARG A 492 -6.20 21.81 -0.57
N LEU A 493 -5.78 22.42 -1.66
CA LEU A 493 -4.46 22.26 -2.29
C LEU A 493 -3.54 23.42 -1.95
N GLU A 494 -2.26 23.13 -1.62
CA GLU A 494 -1.22 24.14 -1.39
C GLU A 494 -0.77 24.84 -2.70
N LYS A 495 -0.80 24.13 -3.83
CA LYS A 495 -0.35 24.61 -5.14
C LYS A 495 -1.39 24.31 -6.21
N PRO A 496 -2.56 24.95 -6.16
CA PRO A 496 -3.68 24.63 -7.04
C PRO A 496 -3.41 24.97 -8.51
N ASP A 497 -2.57 25.99 -8.79
CA ASP A 497 -2.09 26.34 -10.12
C ASP A 497 -1.27 25.23 -10.78
N GLN A 498 -0.36 24.60 -10.04
CA GLN A 498 0.41 23.45 -10.53
C GLN A 498 -0.49 22.23 -10.79
N MET A 499 -1.49 21.99 -9.94
CA MET A 499 -2.49 20.96 -10.21
C MET A 499 -3.29 21.27 -11.48
N ALA A 500 -3.70 22.53 -11.68
CA ALA A 500 -4.39 22.95 -12.91
C ALA A 500 -3.51 22.76 -14.15
N GLN A 501 -2.21 23.10 -14.05
CA GLN A 501 -1.23 22.84 -15.10
C GLN A 501 -1.14 21.35 -15.44
N PHE A 502 -1.00 20.48 -14.42
CA PHE A 502 -0.93 19.04 -14.59
C PHE A 502 -2.16 18.49 -15.31
N VAL A 503 -3.38 18.84 -14.87
CA VAL A 503 -4.61 18.23 -15.41
C VAL A 503 -5.01 18.78 -16.77
N LEU A 504 -4.72 20.07 -17.07
CA LEU A 504 -5.11 20.74 -18.32
C LEU A 504 -4.01 20.72 -19.39
N GLY A 505 -2.74 20.56 -18.99
CA GLY A 505 -1.59 20.71 -19.88
C GLY A 505 -1.42 22.13 -20.44
N TRP A 506 -1.98 23.16 -19.77
CA TRP A 506 -1.82 24.55 -20.15
C TRP A 506 -0.50 25.11 -19.61
N ASP A 507 0.02 26.15 -20.25
CA ASP A 507 1.12 26.94 -19.67
C ASP A 507 0.64 27.70 -18.41
N MET A 508 1.60 28.08 -17.57
CA MET A 508 1.30 28.70 -16.27
C MET A 508 0.68 30.08 -16.41
N ASP A 509 1.06 30.86 -17.43
CA ASP A 509 0.51 32.21 -17.67
C ASP A 509 -0.99 32.13 -17.97
N LYS A 510 -1.40 31.19 -18.80
CA LYS A 510 -2.80 30.90 -19.11
C LYS A 510 -3.59 30.43 -17.88
N ILE A 511 -2.99 29.60 -17.02
CA ILE A 511 -3.59 29.19 -15.75
C ILE A 511 -3.82 30.41 -14.86
N HIS A 512 -2.79 31.25 -14.67
CA HIS A 512 -2.88 32.46 -13.85
C HIS A 512 -3.88 33.47 -14.41
N GLU A 513 -3.94 33.62 -15.73
CA GLU A 513 -4.96 34.45 -16.38
C GLU A 513 -6.37 33.95 -16.06
N ALA A 514 -6.61 32.63 -16.22
CA ALA A 514 -7.91 32.02 -15.95
C ALA A 514 -8.32 32.17 -14.46
N MET A 515 -7.36 32.05 -13.54
CA MET A 515 -7.59 32.17 -12.09
C MET A 515 -7.89 33.64 -11.68
N ASN A 516 -7.14 34.60 -12.21
CA ASN A 516 -7.17 35.98 -11.70
C ASN A 516 -8.11 36.90 -12.46
N SER A 517 -8.17 36.80 -13.78
CA SER A 517 -8.88 37.73 -14.67
C SER A 517 -9.86 37.08 -15.65
N GLY A 518 -9.93 35.74 -15.65
CA GLY A 518 -10.86 34.99 -16.47
C GLY A 518 -12.33 35.16 -16.04
N PRO A 519 -13.28 34.65 -16.85
CA PRO A 519 -14.71 34.70 -16.52
C PRO A 519 -15.03 33.92 -15.23
N ASP A 520 -15.98 34.47 -14.45
CA ASP A 520 -16.48 33.79 -13.24
C ASP A 520 -17.14 32.46 -13.56
N ASN A 521 -16.87 31.45 -12.72
CA ASN A 521 -17.42 30.12 -12.79
C ASN A 521 -17.15 29.39 -14.13
N LYS A 522 -16.01 29.71 -14.76
CA LYS A 522 -15.62 29.09 -16.05
C LYS A 522 -15.29 27.63 -15.88
N THR A 523 -16.15 26.77 -16.41
CA THR A 523 -15.90 25.32 -16.44
C THR A 523 -15.11 24.93 -17.68
N VAL A 524 -14.06 24.13 -17.48
CA VAL A 524 -13.25 23.51 -18.53
C VAL A 524 -13.35 22.00 -18.38
N THR A 525 -13.85 21.32 -19.40
CA THR A 525 -13.90 19.86 -19.44
C THR A 525 -12.51 19.32 -19.80
N LEU A 526 -12.03 18.33 -19.07
CA LEU A 526 -10.77 17.66 -19.35
C LEU A 526 -10.88 16.87 -20.64
N LYS A 527 -9.88 16.99 -21.53
CA LYS A 527 -9.80 16.17 -22.75
C LYS A 527 -9.64 14.68 -22.43
N GLN A 528 -8.89 14.39 -21.37
CA GLN A 528 -8.68 13.05 -20.83
C GLN A 528 -9.03 13.11 -19.34
N PRO A 529 -10.12 12.45 -18.92
CA PRO A 529 -10.46 12.35 -17.50
C PRO A 529 -9.34 11.65 -16.72
N ILE A 530 -9.11 12.09 -15.48
CA ILE A 530 -7.97 11.64 -14.66
C ILE A 530 -8.50 10.94 -13.42
N PRO A 531 -8.15 9.67 -13.15
CA PRO A 531 -8.49 8.99 -11.90
C PRO A 531 -7.96 9.73 -10.68
N VAL A 532 -8.79 9.84 -9.66
CA VAL A 532 -8.47 10.43 -8.35
C VAL A 532 -8.73 9.38 -7.27
N TYR A 533 -7.71 9.07 -6.50
CA TYR A 533 -7.77 8.14 -5.39
C TYR A 533 -7.63 8.90 -4.08
N ILE A 534 -8.63 8.85 -3.22
CA ILE A 534 -8.55 9.35 -1.86
C ILE A 534 -8.28 8.15 -0.97
N THR A 535 -7.08 8.08 -0.42
CA THR A 535 -6.55 6.91 0.28
C THR A 535 -6.29 7.19 1.76
N TYR A 536 -6.03 6.13 2.53
CA TYR A 536 -5.77 6.20 3.97
C TYR A 536 -4.62 5.27 4.36
N PHE A 537 -3.40 5.62 3.91
CA PHE A 537 -2.20 4.86 4.26
C PHE A 537 -1.53 5.49 5.50
N THR A 538 -1.52 4.74 6.60
CA THR A 538 -0.90 5.12 7.87
C THR A 538 0.53 4.60 8.04
N ALA A 539 1.01 3.76 7.13
CA ALA A 539 2.42 3.47 6.91
C ALA A 539 2.70 3.50 5.40
N PHE A 540 3.69 4.24 4.99
CA PHE A 540 4.08 4.41 3.58
C PHE A 540 5.56 4.77 3.47
N VAL A 541 6.14 4.55 2.29
CA VAL A 541 7.55 4.88 2.02
C VAL A 541 7.61 6.02 1.00
N THR A 542 8.40 7.04 1.30
CA THR A 542 8.73 8.15 0.39
C THR A 542 10.23 8.37 0.44
N ASP A 543 10.89 8.50 -0.72
CA ASP A 543 12.34 8.68 -0.84
C ASP A 543 13.15 7.63 -0.05
N GLY A 544 12.68 6.38 -0.05
CA GLY A 544 13.30 5.26 0.65
C GLY A 544 13.15 5.28 2.18
N GLN A 545 12.45 6.27 2.74
CA GLN A 545 12.20 6.40 4.18
C GLN A 545 10.78 5.96 4.53
N LEU A 546 10.65 5.20 5.62
CA LEU A 546 9.35 4.82 6.16
C LEU A 546 8.75 5.95 6.98
N TYR A 547 7.49 6.22 6.73
CA TYR A 547 6.68 7.17 7.49
C TYR A 547 5.47 6.47 8.10
N PHE A 548 5.15 6.83 9.34
CA PHE A 548 3.89 6.50 9.97
C PHE A 548 3.02 7.76 9.99
N GLY A 549 1.95 7.76 9.22
CA GLY A 549 0.99 8.85 9.17
C GLY A 549 0.12 8.91 10.42
N ASN A 550 -0.53 10.04 10.61
CA ASN A 550 -1.48 10.22 11.72
C ASN A 550 -2.76 9.42 11.44
N ASP A 551 -3.13 8.49 12.32
CA ASP A 551 -4.42 7.79 12.24
C ASP A 551 -5.57 8.71 12.70
N LEU A 552 -5.70 9.84 11.99
CA LEU A 552 -6.59 10.95 12.29
C LEU A 552 -8.04 10.52 12.57
N TYR A 553 -8.54 9.54 11.82
CA TYR A 553 -9.92 9.06 11.90
C TYR A 553 -10.05 7.71 12.62
N LYS A 554 -9.00 7.25 13.32
CA LYS A 554 -8.97 6.00 14.10
C LYS A 554 -9.38 4.77 13.29
N ARG A 555 -8.87 4.66 12.05
CA ARG A 555 -9.20 3.58 11.11
C ARG A 555 -8.19 2.42 11.13
N ASP A 556 -7.15 2.48 11.96
CA ASP A 556 -6.13 1.43 12.08
C ASP A 556 -6.56 0.30 13.01
N GLY A 557 -7.13 0.61 14.17
CA GLY A 557 -7.31 -0.29 15.30
C GLY A 557 -7.63 -1.74 14.94
N THR A 558 -8.85 -2.01 14.47
CA THR A 558 -9.31 -3.37 14.13
C THR A 558 -8.45 -4.01 13.03
N LEU A 559 -8.06 -3.25 11.99
CA LEU A 559 -7.25 -3.81 10.90
C LEU A 559 -5.85 -4.19 11.38
N VAL A 560 -5.20 -3.35 12.20
CA VAL A 560 -3.88 -3.64 12.78
C VAL A 560 -3.94 -4.89 13.65
N GLU A 561 -4.97 -5.05 14.46
CA GLU A 561 -5.20 -6.25 15.28
C GLU A 561 -5.37 -7.49 14.40
N MET A 562 -6.19 -7.42 13.35
CA MET A 562 -6.40 -8.53 12.42
C MET A 562 -5.15 -8.91 11.65
N MET A 563 -4.28 -7.96 11.33
CA MET A 563 -3.04 -8.19 10.57
C MET A 563 -1.82 -8.49 11.44
N ALA A 564 -1.93 -8.37 12.78
CA ALA A 564 -0.83 -8.68 13.69
C ALA A 564 -0.24 -10.09 13.49
N PRO A 565 -1.05 -11.17 13.28
CA PRO A 565 -0.50 -12.50 12.99
C PRO A 565 0.22 -12.60 11.62
N GLY A 566 -0.12 -11.76 10.66
CA GLY A 566 0.59 -11.64 9.40
C GLY A 566 1.92 -10.91 9.56
N ALA A 567 1.93 -9.88 10.41
CA ALA A 567 3.15 -9.15 10.75
C ALA A 567 4.15 -10.03 11.52
N LEU A 568 3.68 -10.77 12.51
CA LEU A 568 4.48 -11.63 13.39
C LEU A 568 3.87 -13.04 13.41
N PRO A 569 4.15 -13.88 12.40
CA PRO A 569 3.63 -15.24 12.34
C PRO A 569 4.07 -16.07 13.56
N SER A 570 3.21 -17.00 13.97
CA SER A 570 3.54 -17.94 15.06
C SER A 570 4.73 -18.84 14.69
N GLU A 571 5.45 -19.34 15.72
CA GLU A 571 6.56 -20.28 15.50
C GLU A 571 6.12 -21.54 14.74
N ASP A 572 4.91 -22.03 14.96
CA ASP A 572 4.39 -23.19 14.25
C ASP A 572 4.15 -22.90 12.77
N ALA A 573 3.58 -21.74 12.44
CA ALA A 573 3.40 -21.30 11.05
C ALA A 573 4.75 -21.09 10.35
N LEU A 574 5.72 -20.46 11.02
CA LEU A 574 7.07 -20.29 10.50
C LEU A 574 7.80 -21.62 10.30
N ARG A 575 7.64 -22.57 11.22
CA ARG A 575 8.21 -23.92 11.11
C ARG A 575 7.65 -24.66 9.91
N ALA A 576 6.33 -24.64 9.75
CA ALA A 576 5.66 -25.27 8.61
C ALA A 576 6.07 -24.62 7.27
N SER A 577 6.16 -23.29 7.24
CA SER A 577 6.63 -22.53 6.08
C SER A 577 8.08 -22.90 5.71
N ARG A 578 8.99 -22.94 6.68
CA ARG A 578 10.39 -23.36 6.45
C ARG A 578 10.49 -24.81 5.96
N ALA A 579 9.64 -25.70 6.45
CA ALA A 579 9.62 -27.08 5.99
C ALA A 579 9.20 -27.20 4.51
N LEU A 580 8.17 -26.46 4.09
CA LEU A 580 7.74 -26.40 2.69
C LEU A 580 8.82 -25.78 1.80
N HIS A 581 9.47 -24.71 2.25
CA HIS A 581 10.58 -24.08 1.54
C HIS A 581 11.73 -25.07 1.29
N ALA A 582 12.20 -25.74 2.35
CA ALA A 582 13.27 -26.73 2.26
C ALA A 582 12.89 -27.92 1.35
N LEU A 583 11.61 -28.30 1.32
CA LEU A 583 11.14 -29.34 0.42
C LEU A 583 11.19 -28.90 -1.05
N ALA A 584 10.80 -27.66 -1.34
CA ALA A 584 10.90 -27.10 -2.69
C ALA A 584 12.36 -27.02 -3.17
N GLU A 585 13.28 -26.57 -2.31
CA GLU A 585 14.73 -26.56 -2.61
C GLU A 585 15.28 -27.97 -2.88
N LYS A 586 14.86 -28.96 -2.10
CA LYS A 586 15.22 -30.36 -2.33
C LYS A 586 14.76 -30.86 -3.70
N TRP A 587 13.68 -30.34 -4.25
CA TRP A 587 13.20 -30.64 -5.59
C TRP A 587 13.90 -29.81 -6.68
N GLY A 588 14.91 -29.00 -6.32
CA GLY A 588 15.66 -28.17 -7.25
C GLY A 588 14.93 -26.91 -7.70
N VAL A 589 13.80 -26.58 -7.07
CA VAL A 589 13.08 -25.33 -7.33
C VAL A 589 13.81 -24.20 -6.60
N ARG A 590 14.21 -23.17 -7.34
CA ARG A 590 14.93 -22.02 -6.78
C ARG A 590 13.99 -20.84 -6.66
N ASP A 591 14.14 -20.09 -5.58
CA ASP A 591 13.50 -18.80 -5.44
C ASP A 591 14.15 -17.81 -6.44
N LEU A 592 13.36 -17.29 -7.38
CA LEU A 592 13.82 -16.31 -8.36
C LEU A 592 13.80 -14.88 -7.80
N ASN A 593 13.38 -14.69 -6.54
CA ASN A 593 13.28 -13.39 -5.87
C ASN A 593 14.51 -13.09 -4.99
N HIS A 594 15.56 -13.92 -5.04
CA HIS A 594 16.85 -13.70 -4.38
C HIS A 594 17.98 -13.50 -5.38
#